data_4f698502bb942e7da0fdfb407538db69
#
_entry.id   4f698502bb942e7da0fdfb407538db69
#
_cell.length_a   1.000
_cell.length_b   1.000
_cell.length_c   1.000
_cell.angle_alpha   90.00
_cell.angle_beta   90.00
_cell.angle_gamma   90.00
#
_symmetry.space_group_name_H-M   'P 1'
#
loop_
_entity.id
_entity.type
_entity.pdbx_description
1 polymer ?
#
loop_
_entity_poly.entity_id
_entity_poly.type
_entity_poly.pdbx_seq_one_letter_code
_entity_poly.pdbx_strand_id
1 'polypeptide(L)'
;MIVAAFYGFKHITGVDFVPSFCEEAYRNIDKIQSQFPDTKFNLFCEDATQFKIGNDQSVFFFFNPFDEKIMLAVVKNILASLKLKPRRIFVVYINPLHKEIFLSAGFEEEYFFRKMKYLEFSILVKDEDKDDSFIC
;
A
#
# COMPACT_ATOMS: atom_id res chain seq x y z
N MET A 1 -8.72 -2.77 -5.28
CA MET A 1 -9.31 -3.78 -4.36
C MET A 1 -9.77 -5.05 -5.09
N ILE A 2 -10.63 -4.94 -6.10
CA ILE A 2 -11.20 -6.10 -6.84
C ILE A 2 -10.11 -6.99 -7.45
N VAL A 3 -9.13 -6.40 -8.13
CA VAL A 3 -8.00 -7.14 -8.74
C VAL A 3 -7.24 -7.95 -7.69
N ALA A 4 -7.03 -7.41 -6.50
CA ALA A 4 -6.37 -8.13 -5.42
C ALA A 4 -7.15 -9.39 -4.99
N ALA A 5 -8.49 -9.34 -4.97
CA ALA A 5 -9.32 -10.51 -4.69
C ALA A 5 -9.15 -11.62 -5.75
N PHE A 6 -9.06 -11.27 -7.02
CA PHE A 6 -8.77 -12.23 -8.10
C PHE A 6 -7.39 -12.90 -7.95
N TYR A 7 -6.41 -12.20 -7.37
CA TYR A 7 -5.09 -12.77 -7.07
C TYR A 7 -5.02 -13.50 -5.72
N GLY A 8 -6.15 -13.70 -5.06
CA GLY A 8 -6.26 -14.56 -3.87
C GLY A 8 -6.02 -13.87 -2.54
N PHE A 9 -5.91 -12.54 -2.49
CA PHE A 9 -5.85 -11.81 -1.23
C PHE A 9 -7.18 -11.96 -0.47
N LYS A 10 -7.11 -12.30 0.82
CA LYS A 10 -8.27 -12.57 1.67
C LYS A 10 -8.68 -11.39 2.56
N HIS A 11 -7.75 -10.50 2.85
CA HIS A 11 -7.97 -9.28 3.62
C HIS A 11 -7.51 -8.09 2.80
N ILE A 12 -8.47 -7.30 2.33
CA ILE A 12 -8.21 -6.19 1.41
C ILE A 12 -8.77 -4.91 2.01
N THR A 13 -7.89 -3.94 2.26
CA THR A 13 -8.27 -2.64 2.78
C THR A 13 -8.05 -1.56 1.73
N GLY A 14 -9.05 -0.73 1.51
CA GLY A 14 -8.97 0.48 0.69
C GLY A 14 -9.12 1.72 1.55
N VAL A 15 -8.40 2.76 1.21
CA VAL A 15 -8.50 4.08 1.84
C VAL A 15 -8.62 5.13 0.75
N ASP A 16 -9.62 5.96 0.81
CA ASP A 16 -9.83 7.11 -0.07
C ASP A 16 -10.52 8.22 0.73
N PHE A 17 -10.27 9.47 0.41
CA PHE A 17 -10.91 10.60 1.11
C PHE A 17 -12.03 11.25 0.30
N VAL A 18 -12.20 10.87 -0.97
CA VAL A 18 -13.23 11.42 -1.86
C VAL A 18 -14.53 10.67 -1.68
N PRO A 19 -15.60 11.28 -1.14
CA PRO A 19 -16.85 10.57 -0.82
C PRO A 19 -17.48 9.84 -2.02
N SER A 20 -17.47 10.45 -3.21
CA SER A 20 -18.03 9.84 -4.42
C SER A 20 -17.26 8.59 -4.85
N PHE A 21 -15.93 8.56 -4.68
CA PHE A 21 -15.11 7.37 -4.97
C PHE A 21 -15.34 6.27 -3.93
N CYS A 22 -15.51 6.66 -2.66
CA CYS A 22 -15.88 5.71 -1.61
C CYS A 22 -17.23 5.05 -1.90
N GLU A 23 -18.24 5.83 -2.27
CA GLU A 23 -19.57 5.30 -2.63
C GLU A 23 -19.53 4.35 -3.83
N GLU A 24 -18.76 4.70 -4.85
CA GLU A 24 -18.57 3.84 -6.02
C GLU A 24 -17.83 2.55 -5.64
N ALA A 25 -16.81 2.63 -4.80
CA ALA A 25 -16.08 1.48 -4.31
C ALA A 25 -16.97 0.54 -3.48
N TYR A 26 -17.83 1.07 -2.59
CA TYR A 26 -18.81 0.27 -1.85
C TYR A 26 -19.77 -0.46 -2.79
N ARG A 27 -20.33 0.24 -3.77
CA ARG A 27 -21.21 -0.37 -4.78
C ARG A 27 -20.53 -1.49 -5.57
N ASN A 28 -19.27 -1.30 -5.91
CA ASN A 28 -18.49 -2.30 -6.63
C ASN A 28 -18.16 -3.51 -5.76
N ILE A 29 -17.85 -3.32 -4.49
CA ILE A 29 -17.64 -4.41 -3.52
C ILE A 29 -18.92 -5.23 -3.36
N ASP A 30 -20.08 -4.60 -3.17
CA ASP A 30 -21.36 -5.29 -3.01
C ASP A 30 -21.67 -6.19 -4.21
N LYS A 31 -21.38 -5.73 -5.42
CA LYS A 31 -21.62 -6.52 -6.65
C LYS A 31 -20.77 -7.78 -6.75
N ILE A 32 -19.57 -7.76 -6.19
CA ILE A 32 -18.61 -8.87 -6.34
C ILE A 32 -18.47 -9.73 -5.08
N GLN A 33 -18.97 -9.29 -3.94
CA GLN A 33 -18.77 -9.98 -2.66
C GLN A 33 -19.18 -11.46 -2.70
N SER A 34 -20.27 -11.77 -3.41
CA SER A 34 -20.75 -13.15 -3.58
C SER A 34 -19.79 -14.06 -4.35
N GLN A 35 -18.94 -13.48 -5.21
CA GLN A 35 -17.91 -14.21 -5.96
C GLN A 35 -16.66 -14.50 -5.11
N PHE A 36 -16.50 -13.77 -4.01
CA PHE A 36 -15.35 -13.88 -3.09
C PHE A 36 -15.83 -14.05 -1.64
N PRO A 37 -16.50 -15.17 -1.30
CA PRO A 37 -17.12 -15.36 0.01
C PRO A 37 -16.08 -15.37 1.15
N ASP A 38 -14.84 -15.79 0.87
CA ASP A 38 -13.76 -15.86 1.87
C ASP A 38 -12.89 -14.59 1.90
N THR A 39 -13.24 -13.56 1.13
CA THR A 39 -12.50 -12.31 1.08
C THR A 39 -13.21 -11.23 1.89
N LYS A 40 -12.49 -10.65 2.84
CA LYS A 40 -12.95 -9.51 3.62
C LYS A 40 -12.48 -8.21 2.99
N PHE A 41 -13.42 -7.39 2.56
CA PHE A 41 -13.17 -6.04 2.07
C PHE A 41 -13.46 -5.04 3.17
N ASN A 42 -12.50 -4.17 3.46
CA ASN A 42 -12.67 -3.03 4.35
C ASN A 42 -12.38 -1.76 3.54
N LEU A 43 -13.31 -0.81 3.57
CA LEU A 43 -13.13 0.48 2.93
C LEU A 43 -13.26 1.58 3.98
N PHE A 44 -12.28 2.46 4.03
CA PHE A 44 -12.24 3.62 4.90
C PHE A 44 -12.26 4.89 4.05
N CYS A 45 -13.28 5.72 4.30
CA CYS A 45 -13.40 7.01 3.62
C CYS A 45 -12.82 8.09 4.54
N GLU A 46 -11.49 8.20 4.50
CA GLU A 46 -10.74 9.10 5.37
C GLU A 46 -9.40 9.52 4.75
N ASP A 47 -8.77 10.51 5.33
CA ASP A 47 -7.44 10.96 4.91
C ASP A 47 -6.39 9.86 5.17
N ALA A 48 -5.69 9.45 4.11
CA ALA A 48 -4.63 8.44 4.20
C ALA A 48 -3.50 8.81 5.17
N THR A 49 -3.26 10.10 5.41
CA THR A 49 -2.25 10.56 6.38
C THR A 49 -2.65 10.28 7.82
N GLN A 50 -3.95 10.10 8.09
CA GLN A 50 -4.51 9.79 9.41
C GLN A 50 -4.85 8.32 9.57
N PHE A 51 -4.85 7.55 8.49
CA PHE A 51 -5.18 6.14 8.52
C PHE A 51 -4.19 5.34 9.35
N LYS A 52 -4.71 4.61 10.34
CA LYS A 52 -3.90 3.73 11.18
C LYS A 52 -3.67 2.40 10.47
N ILE A 53 -2.44 2.16 10.09
CA ILE A 53 -2.03 0.92 9.42
C ILE A 53 -2.06 -0.25 10.41
N GLY A 54 -2.75 -1.32 10.02
CA GLY A 54 -2.82 -2.55 10.81
C GLY A 54 -1.50 -3.32 10.82
N ASN A 55 -1.25 -4.00 11.92
CA ASN A 55 -0.01 -4.75 12.14
C ASN A 55 0.13 -6.00 11.24
N ASP A 56 -0.92 -6.41 10.56
CA ASP A 56 -0.99 -7.55 9.64
C ASP A 56 -0.97 -7.13 8.15
N GLN A 57 -1.01 -5.82 7.89
CA GLN A 57 -0.96 -5.29 6.53
C GLN A 57 0.49 -5.25 6.06
N SER A 58 0.83 -6.07 5.06
CA SER A 58 2.20 -6.23 4.54
C SER A 58 2.36 -5.91 3.07
N VAL A 59 1.28 -5.73 2.32
CA VAL A 59 1.32 -5.36 0.91
C VAL A 59 0.57 -4.06 0.70
N PHE A 60 1.26 -3.05 0.20
CA PHE A 60 0.73 -1.73 -0.10
C PHE A 60 0.74 -1.49 -1.60
N PHE A 61 -0.39 -1.06 -2.14
CA PHE A 61 -0.55 -0.79 -3.55
C PHE A 61 -0.82 0.69 -3.78
N PHE A 62 0.00 1.35 -4.59
CA PHE A 62 -0.13 2.75 -4.98
C PHE A 62 -0.17 2.91 -6.50
N PHE A 63 -1.15 3.64 -6.98
CA PHE A 63 -1.22 4.10 -8.36
C PHE A 63 -1.08 5.62 -8.40
N ASN A 64 0.12 6.12 -8.09
CA ASN A 64 0.46 7.54 -8.01
C ASN A 64 -0.66 8.40 -7.35
N PRO A 65 -1.13 8.04 -6.14
CA PRO A 65 -2.36 8.60 -5.58
C PRO A 65 -2.16 9.96 -4.90
N PHE A 66 -0.92 10.33 -4.57
CA PHE A 66 -0.62 11.41 -3.64
C PHE A 66 0.47 12.34 -4.16
N ASP A 67 0.45 13.58 -3.69
CA ASP A 67 1.60 14.47 -3.77
C ASP A 67 2.73 14.01 -2.80
N GLU A 68 3.87 14.65 -2.91
CA GLU A 68 5.06 14.31 -2.11
C GLU A 68 4.81 14.40 -0.60
N LYS A 69 4.09 15.42 -0.15
CA LYS A 69 3.82 15.67 1.27
C LYS A 69 2.94 14.58 1.87
N ILE A 70 1.90 14.19 1.18
CA ILE A 70 0.98 13.13 1.60
C ILE A 70 1.72 11.79 1.57
N MET A 71 2.49 11.52 0.51
CA MET A 71 3.27 10.29 0.41
C MET A 71 4.28 10.16 1.56
N LEU A 72 4.98 11.23 1.93
CA LEU A 72 5.86 11.24 3.09
C LEU A 72 5.15 10.86 4.39
N ALA A 73 3.95 11.39 4.62
CA ALA A 73 3.16 11.08 5.81
C ALA A 73 2.72 9.60 5.81
N VAL A 74 2.27 9.08 4.67
CA VAL A 74 1.88 7.68 4.52
C VAL A 74 3.06 6.74 4.77
N VAL A 75 4.23 7.03 4.19
CA VAL A 75 5.45 6.23 4.43
C VAL A 75 5.84 6.24 5.90
N LYS A 76 5.75 7.38 6.59
CA LYS A 76 5.98 7.45 8.05
C LYS A 76 5.03 6.54 8.83
N ASN A 77 3.74 6.50 8.44
CA ASN A 77 2.76 5.61 9.07
C ASN A 77 3.09 4.13 8.83
N ILE A 78 3.55 3.78 7.63
CA ILE A 78 4.01 2.41 7.31
C ILE A 78 5.21 2.04 8.20
N LEU A 79 6.21 2.92 8.29
CA LEU A 79 7.38 2.69 9.14
C LEU A 79 7.02 2.59 10.62
N ALA A 80 6.10 3.42 11.11
CA ALA A 80 5.61 3.34 12.49
C ALA A 80 4.94 1.99 12.77
N SER A 81 4.12 1.49 11.84
CA SER A 81 3.49 0.17 11.98
C SER A 81 4.52 -0.97 11.95
N LEU A 82 5.60 -0.82 11.19
CA LEU A 82 6.68 -1.79 11.11
C LEU A 82 7.46 -1.88 12.42
N LYS A 83 7.70 -0.74 13.09
CA LYS A 83 8.32 -0.70 14.42
C LYS A 83 7.47 -1.37 15.50
N LEU A 84 6.14 -1.22 15.42
CA LEU A 84 5.21 -1.86 16.37
C LEU A 84 5.15 -3.38 16.18
N LYS A 85 5.15 -3.83 14.94
CA LYS A 85 5.20 -5.26 14.59
C LYS A 85 6.12 -5.47 13.40
N PRO A 86 7.35 -5.90 13.64
CA PRO A 86 8.32 -6.20 12.59
C PRO A 86 7.79 -7.25 11.63
N ARG A 87 7.90 -6.99 10.34
CA ARG A 87 7.47 -7.87 9.26
C ARG A 87 8.04 -7.41 7.93
N ARG A 88 8.06 -8.28 6.94
CA ARG A 88 8.41 -7.89 5.57
C ARG A 88 7.26 -7.11 4.93
N ILE A 89 7.58 -5.96 4.35
CA ILE A 89 6.62 -5.09 3.65
C ILE A 89 6.97 -5.06 2.16
N PHE A 90 5.93 -5.21 1.33
CA PHE A 90 5.99 -5.03 -0.11
C PHE A 90 5.19 -3.79 -0.51
N VAL A 91 5.75 -2.99 -1.38
CA VAL A 91 5.08 -1.85 -1.99
C VAL A 91 5.05 -2.05 -3.49
N VAL A 92 3.86 -2.16 -4.05
CA VAL A 92 3.63 -2.17 -5.50
C VAL A 92 3.25 -0.75 -5.90
N TYR A 93 4.14 -0.05 -6.58
CA TYR A 93 3.97 1.35 -6.92
C TYR A 93 3.95 1.54 -8.43
N ILE A 94 2.77 1.89 -8.96
CA ILE A 94 2.56 2.18 -10.38
C ILE A 94 2.75 3.67 -10.61
N ASN A 95 3.48 4.02 -11.68
CA ASN A 95 3.91 5.36 -12.01
C ASN A 95 4.56 6.05 -10.79
N PRO A 96 5.68 5.53 -10.30
CA PRO A 96 6.22 5.82 -8.98
C PRO A 96 6.95 7.18 -8.94
N LEU A 97 6.19 8.27 -9.04
CA LEU A 97 6.71 9.64 -9.07
C LEU A 97 7.53 9.98 -7.83
N HIS A 98 7.14 9.44 -6.67
CA HIS A 98 7.79 9.70 -5.38
C HIS A 98 8.54 8.48 -4.84
N LYS A 99 9.10 7.65 -5.72
CA LYS A 99 9.84 6.43 -5.34
C LYS A 99 10.99 6.72 -4.37
N GLU A 100 11.67 7.85 -4.55
CA GLU A 100 12.81 8.25 -3.74
C GLU A 100 12.48 8.36 -2.23
N ILE A 101 11.22 8.66 -1.89
CA ILE A 101 10.78 8.68 -0.48
C ILE A 101 10.92 7.30 0.16
N PHE A 102 10.52 6.26 -0.57
CA PHE A 102 10.64 4.87 -0.09
C PHE A 102 12.09 4.43 -0.02
N LEU A 103 12.90 4.73 -1.04
CA LEU A 103 14.33 4.39 -1.06
C LEU A 103 15.06 5.07 0.11
N SER A 104 14.79 6.35 0.35
CA SER A 104 15.34 7.09 1.49
C SER A 104 14.88 6.56 2.85
N ALA A 105 13.73 5.88 2.89
CA ALA A 105 13.19 5.22 4.08
C ALA A 105 13.73 3.79 4.29
N GLY A 106 14.69 3.35 3.46
CA GLY A 106 15.33 2.04 3.57
C GLY A 106 14.59 0.91 2.86
N PHE A 107 13.67 1.22 1.94
CA PHE A 107 13.15 0.22 1.01
C PHE A 107 14.15 -0.04 -0.10
N GLU A 108 14.20 -1.27 -0.58
CA GLU A 108 15.01 -1.68 -1.72
C GLU A 108 14.08 -1.97 -2.92
N GLU A 109 14.49 -1.55 -4.12
CA GLU A 109 13.77 -1.88 -5.34
C GLU A 109 14.17 -3.28 -5.80
N GLU A 110 13.28 -4.27 -5.63
CA GLU A 110 13.51 -5.65 -6.08
C GLU A 110 13.13 -5.85 -7.53
N TYR A 111 12.17 -5.07 -8.04
CA TYR A 111 11.70 -5.20 -9.41
C TYR A 111 11.29 -3.85 -9.98
N PHE A 112 11.71 -3.59 -11.21
CA PHE A 112 11.30 -2.43 -11.98
C PHE A 112 10.89 -2.86 -13.38
N PHE A 113 9.77 -2.33 -13.85
CA PHE A 113 9.25 -2.58 -15.19
C PHE A 113 8.77 -1.29 -15.83
N ARG A 114 9.13 -1.10 -17.09
CA ARG A 114 8.62 -0.01 -17.91
C ARG A 114 8.05 -0.60 -19.20
N LYS A 115 6.76 -0.34 -19.46
CA LYS A 115 6.10 -0.69 -20.71
C LYS A 115 5.62 0.57 -21.39
N MET A 116 6.17 0.84 -22.58
CA MET A 116 5.92 2.05 -23.33
C MET A 116 6.30 3.33 -22.52
N LYS A 117 6.02 4.50 -23.09
CA LYS A 117 6.41 5.78 -22.50
C LYS A 117 5.65 6.18 -21.22
N TYR A 118 4.59 5.44 -20.86
CA TYR A 118 3.58 5.91 -19.91
C TYR A 118 3.26 4.95 -18.75
N LEU A 119 3.83 3.75 -18.73
CA LEU A 119 3.57 2.80 -17.66
C LEU A 119 4.87 2.30 -17.05
N GLU A 120 5.10 2.70 -15.83
CA GLU A 120 6.18 2.20 -14.99
C GLU A 120 5.59 1.57 -13.73
N PHE A 121 6.22 0.52 -13.23
CA PHE A 121 5.96 0.09 -11.88
C PHE A 121 7.22 -0.43 -11.19
N SER A 122 7.24 -0.25 -9.90
CA SER A 122 8.29 -0.73 -9.02
C SER A 122 7.70 -1.62 -7.94
N ILE A 123 8.41 -2.68 -7.58
CA ILE A 123 8.17 -3.43 -6.36
C ILE A 123 9.32 -3.07 -5.40
N LEU A 124 8.94 -2.43 -4.32
CA LEU A 124 9.86 -1.99 -3.26
C LEU A 124 9.62 -2.88 -2.04
N VAL A 125 10.70 -3.28 -1.39
CA VAL A 125 10.63 -4.19 -0.26
C VAL A 125 11.41 -3.61 0.91
N LYS A 126 10.85 -3.74 2.10
CA LYS A 126 11.56 -3.52 3.35
C LYS A 126 11.36 -4.72 4.24
N ASP A 127 12.47 -5.35 4.58
CA ASP A 127 12.49 -6.38 5.60
C ASP A 127 12.39 -5.76 7.00
N GLU A 128 12.14 -6.60 7.99
CA GLU A 128 12.32 -6.21 9.39
C GLU A 128 13.66 -5.50 9.51
N ASP A 129 13.69 -4.36 10.19
CA ASP A 129 14.96 -3.75 10.52
C ASP A 129 15.82 -4.83 11.20
N LYS A 130 16.74 -5.40 10.44
CA LYS A 130 17.87 -6.09 11.03
C LYS A 130 18.51 -5.01 11.87
N ASP A 131 18.21 -5.12 13.14
CA ASP A 131 18.71 -4.25 14.18
C ASP A 131 20.09 -3.73 13.77
N ASP A 132 20.24 -2.42 13.63
CA ASP A 132 21.55 -1.78 13.54
C ASP A 132 22.30 -1.96 14.85
N SER A 133 22.22 -3.16 15.41
CA SER A 133 22.96 -3.61 16.59
C SER A 133 24.47 -3.81 16.31
N PHE A 134 24.96 -3.21 15.23
CA PHE A 134 26.40 -3.03 14.98
C PHE A 134 26.90 -1.64 15.40
N ILE A 135 26.31 -1.05 16.40
CA ILE A 135 27.00 -0.01 17.15
C ILE A 135 27.79 -0.72 18.25
N CYS A 136 28.99 -1.07 17.92
CA CYS A 136 29.99 -1.30 18.95
C CYS A 136 30.26 0.02 19.67
#